data_b7ac815de0550d454a79f93757cf40b5
#
_entry.id   b7ac815de0550d454a79f93757cf40b5
#
_cell.length_a   1.000
_cell.length_b   1.000
_cell.length_c   1.000
_cell.angle_alpha   90.00
_cell.angle_beta   90.00
_cell.angle_gamma   90.00
#
_symmetry.space_group_name_H-M   'P 1'
#
loop_
_entity.id
_entity.type
_entity.pdbx_description
1 polymer ?
#
loop_
_entity_poly.entity_id
_entity_poly.type
_entity_poly.pdbx_seq_one_letter_code
_entity_poly.pdbx_strand_id
1 'polypeptide(L)'
;MRYYERIDGSKYRNIWVVGDLHGCYTNLMKKLETIGFDTQKDLLISVGDLVDRGAENVECLELITFPWFRAVRGNHEQMMIDGLSERGNVNHWLLNGGGWFFNLDYDKEILAKALSHKADELPLIIELVSKDKKYVICHADYPCDEYEFGKPVDHQQVIWNRERISNSQDGIVKEIKGADTFIFGHTPAVKPLKFANQMYIDTGAVFCGNLTLIQVQGEGA
;
A
#
# COMPACT_ATOMS: atom_id res chain seq x y z
N MET A 1 6.24 -5.95 -14.91
CA MET A 1 6.25 -5.12 -13.66
C MET A 1 6.12 -3.66 -14.02
N ARG A 2 5.15 -2.94 -13.45
CA ARG A 2 4.94 -1.49 -13.61
C ARG A 2 5.62 -0.77 -12.46
N TYR A 3 6.53 0.16 -12.73
CA TYR A 3 7.23 0.89 -11.67
C TYR A 3 6.46 2.11 -11.17
N TYR A 4 5.88 2.89 -12.08
CA TYR A 4 5.26 4.17 -11.75
C TYR A 4 3.83 4.30 -12.27
N GLU A 5 2.98 4.95 -11.49
CA GLU A 5 1.68 5.48 -11.91
C GLU A 5 1.57 6.95 -11.49
N ARG A 6 1.00 7.79 -12.37
CA ARG A 6 0.65 9.17 -12.03
C ARG A 6 -0.86 9.32 -11.95
N ILE A 7 -1.34 9.94 -10.87
CA ILE A 7 -2.75 10.20 -10.63
C ILE A 7 -2.96 11.72 -10.57
N ASP A 8 -3.93 12.19 -11.36
CA ASP A 8 -4.44 13.55 -11.30
C ASP A 8 -5.57 13.62 -10.28
N GLY A 9 -5.31 14.23 -9.14
CA GLY A 9 -6.26 14.37 -8.04
C GLY A 9 -7.47 15.25 -8.36
N SER A 10 -7.39 16.12 -9.37
CA SER A 10 -8.50 17.01 -9.76
C SER A 10 -9.78 16.27 -10.16
N LYS A 11 -9.67 14.98 -10.48
CA LYS A 11 -10.78 14.11 -10.87
C LYS A 11 -11.63 13.63 -9.69
N TYR A 12 -11.19 13.84 -8.47
CA TYR A 12 -11.82 13.29 -7.26
C TYR A 12 -12.19 14.40 -6.29
N ARG A 13 -13.29 14.20 -5.55
CA ARG A 13 -13.73 15.10 -4.49
C ARG A 13 -12.79 15.01 -3.27
N ASN A 14 -12.64 13.81 -2.74
CA ASN A 14 -11.71 13.51 -1.64
C ASN A 14 -10.75 12.41 -2.06
N ILE A 15 -9.53 12.47 -1.53
CA ILE A 15 -8.54 11.39 -1.70
C ILE A 15 -8.00 11.01 -0.33
N TRP A 16 -8.02 9.72 -0.06
CA TRP A 16 -7.51 9.13 1.16
C TRP A 16 -6.38 8.16 0.86
N VAL A 17 -5.43 8.04 1.79
CA VAL A 17 -4.39 7.01 1.74
C VAL A 17 -4.56 6.12 2.97
N VAL A 18 -4.55 4.80 2.76
CA VAL A 18 -4.72 3.77 3.80
C VAL A 18 -3.44 2.98 3.97
N GLY A 19 -3.12 2.65 5.23
CA GLY A 19 -2.02 1.76 5.62
C GLY A 19 -2.27 0.31 5.24
N ASP A 20 -1.35 -0.57 5.65
CA ASP A 20 -1.36 -2.00 5.38
C ASP A 20 -2.66 -2.67 5.82
N LEU A 21 -3.30 -3.42 4.94
CA LEU A 21 -4.60 -4.05 5.19
C LEU A 21 -4.49 -5.45 5.77
N HIS A 22 -3.60 -6.26 5.22
CA HIS A 22 -3.39 -7.63 5.68
C HIS A 22 -4.68 -8.41 5.91
N GLY A 23 -5.57 -8.46 4.91
CA GLY A 23 -6.84 -9.19 5.03
C GLY A 23 -7.83 -8.62 6.05
N CYS A 24 -7.78 -7.32 6.34
CA CYS A 24 -8.70 -6.62 7.25
C CYS A 24 -9.78 -5.83 6.48
N TYR A 25 -10.45 -6.46 5.53
CA TYR A 25 -11.46 -5.84 4.65
C TYR A 25 -12.62 -5.20 5.43
N THR A 26 -13.23 -5.94 6.37
CA THR A 26 -14.34 -5.44 7.19
C THR A 26 -13.95 -4.19 8.01
N ASN A 27 -12.72 -4.15 8.52
CA ASN A 27 -12.21 -2.97 9.24
C ASN A 27 -12.10 -1.76 8.30
N LEU A 28 -11.58 -1.95 7.09
CA LEU A 28 -11.54 -0.91 6.07
C LEU A 28 -12.93 -0.38 5.75
N MET A 29 -13.89 -1.27 5.43
CA MET A 29 -15.24 -0.86 5.03
C MET A 29 -15.95 -0.06 6.13
N LYS A 30 -15.83 -0.44 7.39
CA LYS A 30 -16.35 0.34 8.53
C LYS A 30 -15.73 1.74 8.63
N LYS A 31 -14.43 1.87 8.36
CA LYS A 31 -13.77 3.18 8.36
C LYS A 31 -14.24 4.04 7.19
N LEU A 32 -14.39 3.48 6.00
CA LEU A 32 -14.90 4.19 4.83
C LEU A 32 -16.34 4.69 5.07
N GLU A 33 -17.19 3.86 5.69
CA GLU A 33 -18.53 4.26 6.11
C GLU A 33 -18.49 5.43 7.11
N THR A 34 -17.63 5.35 8.12
CA THR A 34 -17.48 6.38 9.16
C THR A 34 -17.09 7.75 8.60
N ILE A 35 -16.23 7.78 7.58
CA ILE A 35 -15.80 9.04 6.94
C ILE A 35 -16.72 9.51 5.81
N GLY A 36 -17.81 8.79 5.52
CA GLY A 36 -18.75 9.11 4.44
C GLY A 36 -18.11 9.00 3.04
N PHE A 37 -17.26 8.01 2.83
CA PHE A 37 -16.58 7.78 1.55
C PHE A 37 -17.59 7.46 0.44
N ASP A 38 -17.53 8.19 -0.67
CA ASP A 38 -18.38 8.02 -1.85
C ASP A 38 -17.58 7.38 -2.99
N THR A 39 -17.84 6.11 -3.27
CA THR A 39 -17.14 5.35 -4.32
C THR A 39 -17.27 5.92 -5.73
N GLN A 40 -18.20 6.86 -5.97
CA GLN A 40 -18.38 7.52 -7.27
C GLN A 40 -17.58 8.82 -7.39
N LYS A 41 -17.10 9.39 -6.27
CA LYS A 41 -16.48 10.72 -6.25
C LYS A 41 -15.11 10.74 -5.56
N ASP A 42 -14.85 9.78 -4.70
CA ASP A 42 -13.64 9.75 -3.87
C ASP A 42 -12.66 8.67 -4.36
N LEU A 43 -11.40 8.83 -4.02
CA LEU A 43 -10.35 7.86 -4.30
C LEU A 43 -9.71 7.39 -2.99
N LEU A 44 -9.50 6.08 -2.88
CA LEU A 44 -8.68 5.47 -1.85
C LEU A 44 -7.40 4.92 -2.48
N ILE A 45 -6.24 5.25 -1.90
CA ILE A 45 -4.93 4.74 -2.32
C ILE A 45 -4.34 3.93 -1.16
N SER A 46 -3.99 2.65 -1.41
CA SER A 46 -3.31 1.81 -0.41
C SER A 46 -1.80 1.85 -0.59
N VAL A 47 -1.09 1.80 0.53
CA VAL A 47 0.38 1.66 0.56
C VAL A 47 0.86 0.22 0.29
N GLY A 48 -0.05 -0.70 -0.11
CA GLY A 48 0.26 -2.11 -0.35
C GLY A 48 -0.04 -3.00 0.85
N ASP A 49 0.45 -4.23 0.81
CA ASP A 49 0.22 -5.27 1.80
C ASP A 49 -1.28 -5.49 2.07
N LEU A 50 -2.01 -5.79 1.01
CA LEU A 50 -3.44 -6.08 1.04
C LEU A 50 -3.72 -7.45 1.68
N VAL A 51 -2.80 -8.40 1.47
CA VAL A 51 -2.95 -9.81 1.80
C VAL A 51 -2.06 -10.28 2.94
N ASP A 52 -2.27 -11.52 3.31
CA ASP A 52 -1.57 -12.31 4.32
C ASP A 52 -1.93 -11.96 5.76
N ARG A 53 -1.73 -12.92 6.66
CA ARG A 53 -1.96 -12.81 8.10
C ARG A 53 -3.42 -12.75 8.53
N GLY A 54 -4.22 -11.91 7.90
CA GLY A 54 -5.65 -11.74 8.22
C GLY A 54 -6.55 -12.78 7.55
N ALA A 55 -7.85 -12.62 7.72
CA ALA A 55 -8.84 -13.60 7.27
C ALA A 55 -9.49 -13.28 5.91
N GLU A 56 -9.57 -11.98 5.56
CA GLU A 56 -10.36 -11.50 4.41
C GLU A 56 -9.44 -11.10 3.24
N ASN A 57 -8.53 -12.03 2.86
CA ASN A 57 -7.47 -11.75 1.88
C ASN A 57 -8.00 -11.62 0.45
N VAL A 58 -8.96 -12.47 0.07
CA VAL A 58 -9.57 -12.42 -1.27
C VAL A 58 -10.35 -11.12 -1.43
N GLU A 59 -11.12 -10.75 -0.42
CA GLU A 59 -11.90 -9.52 -0.39
C GLU A 59 -11.01 -8.26 -0.46
N CYS A 60 -9.85 -8.28 0.21
CA CYS A 60 -8.85 -7.20 0.08
C CYS A 60 -8.20 -7.15 -1.31
N LEU A 61 -7.93 -8.31 -1.93
CA LEU A 61 -7.42 -8.36 -3.30
C LEU A 61 -8.45 -7.85 -4.31
N GLU A 62 -9.74 -8.15 -4.12
CA GLU A 62 -10.79 -7.68 -5.03
C GLU A 62 -10.85 -6.15 -5.11
N LEU A 63 -10.40 -5.42 -4.08
CA LEU A 63 -10.33 -3.96 -4.09
C LEU A 63 -9.60 -3.41 -5.31
N ILE A 64 -8.54 -4.08 -5.79
CA ILE A 64 -7.78 -3.63 -6.97
C ILE A 64 -8.58 -3.63 -8.28
N THR A 65 -9.77 -4.21 -8.27
CA THR A 65 -10.68 -4.22 -9.43
C THR A 65 -11.61 -3.01 -9.48
N PHE A 66 -11.75 -2.28 -8.38
CA PHE A 66 -12.69 -1.16 -8.30
C PHE A 66 -12.05 0.17 -8.78
N PRO A 67 -12.80 1.02 -9.52
CA PRO A 67 -12.28 2.26 -10.06
C PRO A 67 -11.94 3.32 -8.98
N TRP A 68 -12.50 3.20 -7.79
CA TRP A 68 -12.28 4.09 -6.65
C TRP A 68 -11.10 3.66 -5.76
N PHE A 69 -10.43 2.55 -6.11
CA PHE A 69 -9.28 2.02 -5.36
C PHE A 69 -8.03 1.97 -6.22
N ARG A 70 -6.91 2.35 -5.65
CA ARG A 70 -5.56 2.17 -6.21
C ARG A 70 -4.65 1.64 -5.12
N ALA A 71 -3.62 0.92 -5.50
CA ALA A 71 -2.61 0.44 -4.56
C ALA A 71 -1.22 0.48 -5.20
N VAL A 72 -0.21 0.68 -4.39
CA VAL A 72 1.14 0.25 -4.73
C VAL A 72 1.31 -1.22 -4.38
N ARG A 73 2.27 -1.90 -5.02
CA ARG A 73 2.62 -3.26 -4.67
C ARG A 73 3.45 -3.27 -3.38
N GLY A 74 3.01 -4.04 -2.38
CA GLY A 74 3.78 -4.34 -1.19
C GLY A 74 4.61 -5.63 -1.33
N ASN A 75 5.41 -5.93 -0.32
CA ASN A 75 6.21 -7.15 -0.31
C ASN A 75 5.32 -8.41 -0.15
N HIS A 76 4.14 -8.31 0.46
CA HIS A 76 3.22 -9.43 0.58
C HIS A 76 2.54 -9.77 -0.75
N GLU A 77 2.17 -8.80 -1.58
CA GLU A 77 1.75 -9.06 -2.95
C GLU A 77 2.89 -9.70 -3.76
N GLN A 78 4.13 -9.23 -3.61
CA GLN A 78 5.27 -9.81 -4.32
C GLN A 78 5.51 -11.26 -3.90
N MET A 79 5.46 -11.57 -2.60
CA MET A 79 5.62 -12.95 -2.10
C MET A 79 4.52 -13.87 -2.61
N MET A 80 3.26 -13.40 -2.67
CA MET A 80 2.13 -14.15 -3.24
C MET A 80 2.37 -14.45 -4.72
N ILE A 81 2.75 -13.44 -5.51
CA ILE A 81 3.01 -13.58 -6.96
C ILE A 81 4.15 -14.58 -7.18
N ASP A 82 5.25 -14.43 -6.44
CA ASP A 82 6.39 -15.35 -6.53
C ASP A 82 6.00 -16.76 -6.09
N GLY A 83 5.25 -16.90 -4.99
CA GLY A 83 4.82 -18.18 -4.44
C GLY A 83 3.86 -18.95 -5.35
N LEU A 84 3.06 -18.25 -6.16
CA LEU A 84 2.14 -18.83 -7.14
C LEU A 84 2.78 -19.05 -8.51
N SER A 85 3.99 -18.57 -8.74
CA SER A 85 4.71 -18.80 -10.00
C SER A 85 5.33 -20.19 -10.04
N GLU A 86 5.51 -20.76 -11.24
CA GLU A 86 6.10 -22.09 -11.44
C GLU A 86 7.51 -22.28 -10.86
N ARG A 87 8.26 -21.19 -10.71
CA ARG A 87 9.65 -21.19 -10.21
C ARG A 87 9.82 -20.40 -8.92
N GLY A 88 8.71 -20.07 -8.25
CA GLY A 88 8.72 -19.24 -7.08
C GLY A 88 8.98 -19.99 -5.78
N ASN A 89 9.22 -19.21 -4.73
CA ASN A 89 9.48 -19.72 -3.40
C ASN A 89 8.21 -19.66 -2.51
N VAL A 90 7.35 -20.65 -2.62
CA VAL A 90 6.14 -20.77 -1.83
C VAL A 90 6.41 -20.81 -0.32
N ASN A 91 7.54 -21.39 0.11
CA ASN A 91 7.89 -21.45 1.53
C ASN A 91 8.17 -20.07 2.13
N HIS A 92 8.77 -19.17 1.36
CA HIS A 92 8.97 -17.80 1.81
C HIS A 92 7.65 -17.10 2.06
N TRP A 93 6.68 -17.27 1.16
CA TRP A 93 5.33 -16.72 1.32
C TRP A 93 4.59 -17.33 2.51
N LEU A 94 4.61 -18.67 2.66
CA LEU A 94 3.97 -19.38 3.79
C LEU A 94 4.48 -18.89 5.15
N LEU A 95 5.79 -18.71 5.30
CA LEU A 95 6.42 -18.21 6.54
C LEU A 95 6.02 -16.76 6.87
N ASN A 96 5.52 -16.01 5.90
CA ASN A 96 5.08 -14.62 6.07
C ASN A 96 3.54 -14.47 6.13
N GLY A 97 2.79 -15.57 6.20
CA GLY A 97 1.35 -15.53 6.41
C GLY A 97 0.49 -15.92 5.21
N GLY A 98 1.09 -16.45 4.14
CA GLY A 98 0.41 -16.86 2.90
C GLY A 98 -0.39 -18.16 2.99
N GLY A 99 -0.43 -18.80 4.17
CA GLY A 99 -1.15 -20.08 4.37
C GLY A 99 -2.65 -20.03 4.11
N TRP A 100 -3.26 -18.86 4.13
CA TRP A 100 -4.68 -18.66 3.85
C TRP A 100 -5.10 -19.20 2.48
N PHE A 101 -4.24 -19.06 1.47
CA PHE A 101 -4.51 -19.46 0.10
C PHE A 101 -4.81 -20.96 -0.02
N PHE A 102 -4.08 -21.80 0.70
CA PHE A 102 -4.21 -23.25 0.67
C PHE A 102 -5.41 -23.78 1.46
N ASN A 103 -6.15 -22.90 2.13
CA ASN A 103 -7.39 -23.22 2.83
C ASN A 103 -8.63 -22.68 2.10
N LEU A 104 -8.47 -22.11 0.91
CA LEU A 104 -9.59 -21.64 0.08
C LEU A 104 -10.37 -22.80 -0.51
N ASP A 105 -11.68 -22.59 -0.71
CA ASP A 105 -12.46 -23.41 -1.60
C ASP A 105 -12.04 -23.20 -3.08
N TYR A 106 -12.47 -24.10 -3.95
CA TYR A 106 -12.05 -24.10 -5.35
C TYR A 106 -12.35 -22.78 -6.09
N ASP A 107 -13.53 -22.19 -5.87
CA ASP A 107 -13.94 -20.97 -6.57
C ASP A 107 -13.12 -19.76 -6.09
N LYS A 108 -12.90 -19.65 -4.79
CA LYS A 108 -12.03 -18.61 -4.21
C LYS A 108 -10.57 -18.78 -4.60
N GLU A 109 -10.06 -20.00 -4.73
CA GLU A 109 -8.71 -20.28 -5.21
C GLU A 109 -8.52 -19.78 -6.65
N ILE A 110 -9.47 -20.05 -7.55
CA ILE A 110 -9.43 -19.56 -8.93
C ILE A 110 -9.45 -18.02 -8.95
N LEU A 111 -10.34 -17.40 -8.17
CA LEU A 111 -10.43 -15.96 -8.06
C LEU A 111 -9.13 -15.35 -7.54
N ALA A 112 -8.57 -15.89 -6.47
CA ALA A 112 -7.31 -15.42 -5.89
C ALA A 112 -6.14 -15.52 -6.88
N LYS A 113 -6.06 -16.60 -7.66
CA LYS A 113 -5.08 -16.73 -8.75
C LYS A 113 -5.26 -15.64 -9.83
N ALA A 114 -6.49 -15.40 -10.26
CA ALA A 114 -6.77 -14.35 -11.23
C ALA A 114 -6.42 -12.97 -10.69
N LEU A 115 -6.72 -12.70 -9.42
CA LEU A 115 -6.39 -11.45 -8.76
C LEU A 115 -4.88 -11.29 -8.53
N SER A 116 -4.13 -12.37 -8.30
CA SER A 116 -2.66 -12.32 -8.18
C SER A 116 -2.01 -11.85 -9.49
N HIS A 117 -2.54 -12.24 -10.65
CA HIS A 117 -2.08 -11.71 -11.93
C HIS A 117 -2.36 -10.19 -12.08
N LYS A 118 -3.51 -9.73 -11.56
CA LYS A 118 -3.78 -8.28 -11.50
C LYS A 118 -2.85 -7.55 -10.52
N ALA A 119 -2.54 -8.17 -9.39
CA ALA A 119 -1.59 -7.63 -8.44
C ALA A 119 -0.17 -7.48 -9.02
N ASP A 120 0.22 -8.33 -10.00
CA ASP A 120 1.49 -8.17 -10.73
C ASP A 120 1.52 -6.93 -11.66
N GLU A 121 0.36 -6.32 -11.94
CA GLU A 121 0.26 -5.07 -12.70
C GLU A 121 0.31 -3.83 -11.80
N LEU A 122 0.24 -3.98 -10.47
CA LEU A 122 0.31 -2.86 -9.54
C LEU A 122 1.64 -2.11 -9.66
N PRO A 123 1.61 -0.78 -9.63
CA PRO A 123 2.83 0.03 -9.63
C PRO A 123 3.57 -0.13 -8.30
N LEU A 124 4.88 0.10 -8.30
CA LEU A 124 5.68 0.21 -7.08
C LEU A 124 5.54 1.59 -6.42
N ILE A 125 5.29 2.61 -7.24
CA ILE A 125 5.27 4.01 -6.84
C ILE A 125 4.08 4.71 -7.50
N ILE A 126 3.26 5.39 -6.70
CA ILE A 126 2.21 6.28 -7.18
C ILE A 126 2.62 7.72 -6.90
N GLU A 127 2.68 8.56 -7.94
CA GLU A 127 2.73 10.01 -7.82
C GLU A 127 1.30 10.55 -7.92
N LEU A 128 0.82 11.16 -6.84
CA LEU A 128 -0.45 11.88 -6.80
C LEU A 128 -0.18 13.37 -6.85
N VAL A 129 -0.77 14.04 -7.84
CA VAL A 129 -0.79 15.51 -7.90
C VAL A 129 -2.18 15.97 -7.46
N SER A 130 -2.24 16.69 -6.34
CA SER A 130 -3.47 17.21 -5.75
C SER A 130 -3.33 18.70 -5.45
N LYS A 131 -4.11 19.53 -6.16
CA LYS A 131 -3.94 20.99 -6.14
C LYS A 131 -2.46 21.34 -6.45
N ASP A 132 -1.80 22.05 -5.52
CA ASP A 132 -0.40 22.46 -5.67
C ASP A 132 0.57 21.53 -4.94
N LYS A 133 0.10 20.36 -4.45
CA LYS A 133 0.92 19.41 -3.70
C LYS A 133 1.17 18.13 -4.49
N LYS A 134 2.37 17.62 -4.35
CA LYS A 134 2.81 16.33 -4.89
C LYS A 134 3.05 15.34 -3.75
N TYR A 135 2.31 14.23 -3.80
CA TYR A 135 2.49 13.10 -2.89
C TYR A 135 3.11 11.93 -3.65
N VAL A 136 4.05 11.25 -3.00
CA VAL A 136 4.64 10.01 -3.51
C VAL A 136 4.32 8.89 -2.55
N ILE A 137 3.62 7.87 -3.02
CA ILE A 137 3.21 6.72 -2.25
C ILE A 137 4.06 5.53 -2.68
N CYS A 138 4.77 4.92 -1.74
CA CYS A 138 5.54 3.69 -1.89
C CYS A 138 5.18 2.74 -0.75
N HIS A 139 5.54 1.44 -0.88
CA HIS A 139 5.26 0.52 0.20
C HIS A 139 6.20 0.74 1.39
N ALA A 140 7.50 0.52 1.24
CA ALA A 140 8.45 0.59 2.37
C ALA A 140 9.33 1.85 2.38
N ASP A 141 9.90 2.22 1.23
CA ASP A 141 10.78 3.39 1.11
C ASP A 141 10.84 3.88 -0.34
N TYR A 142 11.37 5.09 -0.51
CA TYR A 142 11.90 5.59 -1.78
C TYR A 142 13.44 5.67 -1.66
N PRO A 143 14.19 4.80 -2.35
CA PRO A 143 15.60 4.53 -2.03
C PRO A 143 16.59 5.59 -2.57
N CYS A 144 16.16 6.83 -2.75
CA CYS A 144 16.98 7.96 -3.18
C CYS A 144 16.69 9.19 -2.32
N ASP A 145 17.62 10.16 -2.33
CA ASP A 145 17.45 11.44 -1.63
C ASP A 145 16.68 12.48 -2.47
N GLU A 146 16.45 12.20 -3.76
CA GLU A 146 15.70 13.06 -4.67
C GLU A 146 14.80 12.22 -5.58
N TYR A 147 13.51 12.56 -5.55
CA TYR A 147 12.47 11.93 -6.35
C TYR A 147 12.38 12.58 -7.73
N GLU A 148 12.31 11.72 -8.73
CA GLU A 148 11.94 12.07 -10.10
C GLU A 148 11.03 10.98 -10.66
N PHE A 149 9.94 11.37 -11.30
CA PHE A 149 9.01 10.41 -11.91
C PHE A 149 9.68 9.64 -13.04
N GLY A 150 9.67 8.31 -12.96
CA GLY A 150 10.29 7.43 -13.95
C GLY A 150 11.77 7.12 -13.70
N LYS A 151 12.38 7.69 -12.67
CA LYS A 151 13.76 7.36 -12.29
C LYS A 151 13.89 5.88 -11.93
N PRO A 152 14.86 5.16 -12.49
CA PRO A 152 15.10 3.76 -12.11
C PRO A 152 15.41 3.63 -10.62
N VAL A 153 14.70 2.71 -9.97
CA VAL A 153 14.90 2.38 -8.54
C VAL A 153 14.99 0.87 -8.37
N ASP A 154 15.68 0.44 -7.34
CA ASP A 154 15.70 -0.97 -6.95
C ASP A 154 14.35 -1.31 -6.29
N HIS A 155 13.60 -2.23 -6.92
CA HIS A 155 12.27 -2.64 -6.44
C HIS A 155 12.32 -3.29 -5.05
N GLN A 156 13.37 -4.04 -4.73
CA GLN A 156 13.53 -4.65 -3.40
C GLN A 156 13.65 -3.58 -2.32
N GLN A 157 14.37 -2.50 -2.60
CA GLN A 157 14.45 -1.37 -1.68
C GLN A 157 13.08 -0.70 -1.49
N VAL A 158 12.30 -0.56 -2.57
CA VAL A 158 10.97 0.10 -2.49
C VAL A 158 9.99 -0.69 -1.63
N ILE A 159 10.08 -2.05 -1.62
CA ILE A 159 9.09 -2.90 -0.94
C ILE A 159 9.58 -3.54 0.36
N TRP A 160 10.89 -3.45 0.70
CA TRP A 160 11.46 -4.10 1.89
C TRP A 160 12.30 -3.19 2.79
N ASN A 161 12.76 -2.03 2.31
CA ASN A 161 13.73 -1.24 3.05
C ASN A 161 13.16 -0.67 4.36
N ARG A 162 13.94 -0.77 5.44
CA ARG A 162 13.64 -0.19 6.75
C ARG A 162 14.73 0.76 7.26
N GLU A 163 15.78 0.96 6.47
CA GLU A 163 16.93 1.77 6.91
C GLU A 163 16.53 3.21 7.20
N ARG A 164 15.76 3.85 6.31
CA ARG A 164 15.36 5.25 6.47
C ARG A 164 14.50 5.48 7.72
N ILE A 165 13.51 4.62 7.97
CA ILE A 165 12.67 4.75 9.17
C ILE A 165 13.48 4.46 10.43
N SER A 166 14.36 3.44 10.44
CA SER A 166 15.24 3.17 11.58
C SER A 166 16.16 4.35 11.88
N ASN A 167 16.84 4.88 10.86
CA ASN A 167 17.69 6.07 11.00
C ASN A 167 16.89 7.27 11.55
N SER A 168 15.66 7.46 11.08
CA SER A 168 14.80 8.56 11.54
C SER A 168 14.38 8.39 13.00
N GLN A 169 14.12 7.16 13.45
CA GLN A 169 13.83 6.84 14.85
C GLN A 169 15.06 7.06 15.76
N ASP A 170 16.27 6.86 15.22
CA ASP A 170 17.54 7.15 15.89
C ASP A 170 17.94 8.64 15.82
N GLY A 171 17.06 9.52 15.28
CA GLY A 171 17.29 10.94 15.20
C GLY A 171 18.02 11.41 13.93
N ILE A 172 18.35 10.52 13.01
CA ILE A 172 19.00 10.84 11.72
C ILE A 172 17.90 11.04 10.67
N VAL A 173 17.32 12.24 10.66
CA VAL A 173 16.21 12.60 9.76
C VAL A 173 16.73 13.31 8.52
N LYS A 174 16.34 12.85 7.33
CA LYS A 174 16.65 13.47 6.05
C LYS A 174 15.39 13.65 5.23
N GLU A 175 15.22 14.81 4.63
CA GLU A 175 14.16 15.08 3.64
C GLU A 175 14.46 14.40 2.31
N ILE A 176 13.43 13.89 1.63
CA ILE A 176 13.51 13.45 0.24
C ILE A 176 13.03 14.60 -0.64
N LYS A 177 13.89 15.11 -1.52
CA LYS A 177 13.54 16.21 -2.44
C LYS A 177 12.59 15.73 -3.56
N GLY A 178 11.98 16.68 -4.26
CA GLY A 178 11.21 16.44 -5.48
C GLY A 178 9.71 16.13 -5.28
N ALA A 179 9.25 16.02 -4.03
CA ALA A 179 7.83 15.96 -3.69
C ALA A 179 7.58 16.56 -2.30
N ASP A 180 6.34 16.97 -2.03
CA ASP A 180 5.95 17.60 -0.77
C ASP A 180 5.81 16.59 0.38
N THR A 181 5.32 15.38 0.06
CA THR A 181 5.10 14.34 1.08
C THR A 181 5.31 12.96 0.48
N PHE A 182 6.01 12.11 1.21
CA PHE A 182 6.15 10.69 0.96
C PHE A 182 5.33 9.91 1.96
N ILE A 183 4.57 8.89 1.51
CA ILE A 183 3.70 8.08 2.36
C ILE A 183 4.08 6.62 2.21
N PHE A 184 4.33 5.97 3.36
CA PHE A 184 4.83 4.60 3.46
C PHE A 184 3.99 3.75 4.42
N GLY A 185 4.00 2.44 4.21
CA GLY A 185 3.50 1.39 5.10
C GLY A 185 4.62 0.54 5.69
N HIS A 186 4.47 -0.79 5.60
CA HIS A 186 5.49 -1.83 5.81
C HIS A 186 6.03 -1.99 7.23
N THR A 187 6.30 -0.93 7.93
CA THR A 187 6.91 -0.97 9.26
C THR A 187 5.88 -0.60 10.31
N PRO A 188 5.33 -1.60 11.06
CA PRO A 188 4.26 -1.34 12.01
C PRO A 188 4.70 -0.40 13.14
N ALA A 189 3.86 0.56 13.45
CA ALA A 189 4.03 1.50 14.56
C ALA A 189 2.72 1.62 15.35
N VAL A 190 2.80 2.00 16.61
CA VAL A 190 1.60 2.17 17.48
C VAL A 190 0.70 3.31 16.97
N LYS A 191 1.27 4.30 16.33
CA LYS A 191 0.59 5.45 15.72
C LYS A 191 1.35 5.90 14.48
N PRO A 192 0.71 6.64 13.57
CA PRO A 192 1.42 7.20 12.40
C PRO A 192 2.64 8.00 12.83
N LEU A 193 3.76 7.79 12.13
CA LEU A 193 5.01 8.51 12.37
C LEU A 193 5.21 9.53 11.28
N LYS A 194 5.82 10.67 11.63
CA LYS A 194 6.19 11.72 10.68
C LYS A 194 7.63 12.17 10.95
N PHE A 195 8.47 12.09 9.92
CA PHE A 195 9.85 12.56 9.94
C PHE A 195 10.11 13.41 8.68
N ALA A 196 10.45 14.68 8.85
CA ALA A 196 10.55 15.62 7.74
C ALA A 196 9.29 15.60 6.85
N ASN A 197 9.42 15.27 5.57
CA ASN A 197 8.32 15.13 4.62
C ASN A 197 7.86 13.67 4.41
N GLN A 198 8.17 12.75 5.32
CA GLN A 198 7.82 11.33 5.27
C GLN A 198 6.76 10.99 6.31
N MET A 199 5.74 10.23 5.91
CA MET A 199 4.68 9.70 6.78
C MET A 199 4.66 8.17 6.68
N TYR A 200 4.73 7.49 7.82
CA TYR A 200 4.62 6.03 7.94
C TYR A 200 3.28 5.71 8.59
N ILE A 201 2.42 5.00 7.89
CA ILE A 201 1.00 4.85 8.27
C ILE A 201 0.55 3.38 8.48
N ASP A 202 1.47 2.41 8.45
CA ASP A 202 1.16 1.09 8.96
C ASP A 202 1.03 1.16 10.47
N THR A 203 -0.18 0.92 10.97
CA THR A 203 -0.48 0.96 12.42
C THR A 203 -0.95 -0.39 12.95
N GLY A 204 -0.65 -1.46 12.21
CA GLY A 204 -0.87 -2.82 12.66
C GLY A 204 -2.32 -3.27 12.62
N ALA A 205 -3.04 -3.00 11.53
CA ALA A 205 -4.44 -3.37 11.38
C ALA A 205 -4.72 -4.83 11.76
N VAL A 206 -3.91 -5.76 11.27
CA VAL A 206 -4.05 -7.21 11.53
C VAL A 206 -3.63 -7.60 12.94
N PHE A 207 -2.76 -6.84 13.60
CA PHE A 207 -2.24 -7.17 14.94
C PHE A 207 -3.08 -6.61 16.07
N CYS A 208 -3.57 -5.38 15.91
CA CYS A 208 -4.29 -4.66 16.98
C CYS A 208 -5.57 -3.97 16.52
N GLY A 209 -6.00 -4.20 15.25
CA GLY A 209 -7.20 -3.58 14.68
C GLY A 209 -7.05 -2.10 14.33
N ASN A 210 -5.87 -1.52 14.48
CA ASN A 210 -5.67 -0.10 14.23
C ASN A 210 -5.29 0.15 12.77
N LEU A 211 -6.26 0.50 11.94
CA LEU A 211 -6.07 0.85 10.53
C LEU A 211 -6.04 2.36 10.37
N THR A 212 -4.96 2.91 9.85
CA THR A 212 -4.83 4.35 9.60
C THR A 212 -5.33 4.73 8.21
N LEU A 213 -6.17 5.76 8.15
CA LEU A 213 -6.53 6.50 6.93
C LEU A 213 -6.10 7.95 7.11
N ILE A 214 -5.43 8.52 6.10
CA ILE A 214 -5.10 9.94 6.06
C ILE A 214 -5.76 10.60 4.86
N GLN A 215 -6.37 11.77 5.05
CA GLN A 215 -6.92 12.56 3.95
C GLN A 215 -5.83 13.43 3.34
N VAL A 216 -5.60 13.31 2.03
CA VAL A 216 -4.61 14.09 1.28
C VAL A 216 -5.27 15.10 0.34
N GLN A 217 -6.56 14.95 0.09
CA GLN A 217 -7.40 15.93 -0.62
C GLN A 217 -8.81 15.94 -0.04
N GLY A 218 -9.38 17.13 0.12
CA GLY A 218 -10.75 17.37 0.61
C GLY A 218 -10.80 18.61 1.49
N GLU A 219 -11.96 18.85 2.11
CA GLU A 219 -12.18 20.03 2.98
C GLU A 219 -11.38 19.98 4.29
N GLY A 220 -10.84 18.82 4.69
CA GLY A 220 -10.06 18.59 5.91
C GLY A 220 -8.57 18.27 5.69
N ALA A 221 -8.06 18.42 4.46
CA ALA A 221 -6.69 18.03 4.08
C ALA A 221 -5.67 19.19 4.20
#